data_d7327053d1b011dda1e991d77a1f465e
#
_entry.id   d7327053d1b011dda1e991d77a1f465e
#
_cell.length_a   1.000
_cell.length_b   1.000
_cell.length_c   1.000
_cell.angle_alpha   90.00
_cell.angle_beta   90.00
_cell.angle_gamma   90.00
#
_symmetry.space_group_name_H-M   'P 1'
#
loop_
_entity.id
_entity.type
_entity.pdbx_description
1 polymer ?
#
loop_
_entity_poly.entity_id
_entity_poly.type
_entity_poly.pdbx_seq_one_letter_code
_entity_poly.pdbx_strand_id
1 'polypeptide(L)'
;MANVRYRQLALLSTVISLLVVVVLLGISAENAEAQAQFGTNWTGQFFNSTDLSGSVVSTQSYPSGINQNWGTSSPVPGVVNEDNFSARFESIQLFGEGVYEFVVASDDGVRVFIDNVLVLDRFIGRVLTTDRFQQSLTAGTHILRIEYVEFIDQAALQFQWFQISAGIATPTPFGFVASPTVNPTITPTALPPIPPGAQTATVIQASVLRVRSAPYLGAQTIGRIRRGQTYQVLGRDPDSRWFLLQLSNANP
;
A
#
# COMPACT_ATOMS: atom_id res chain seq x y z
N MET A 1 -46.99 -51.02 22.53
CA MET A 1 -46.42 -50.70 21.21
C MET A 1 -46.35 -49.16 20.91
N ALA A 2 -46.32 -48.32 21.92
CA ALA A 2 -46.32 -46.85 21.71
C ALA A 2 -44.93 -46.17 21.86
N ASN A 3 -43.91 -46.89 22.34
CA ASN A 3 -42.62 -46.29 22.68
C ASN A 3 -41.56 -46.30 21.57
N VAL A 4 -41.79 -46.98 20.44
CA VAL A 4 -40.79 -47.08 19.35
C VAL A 4 -40.89 -45.89 18.38
N ARG A 5 -42.06 -45.28 18.21
CA ARG A 5 -42.25 -44.18 17.26
C ARG A 5 -41.69 -42.83 17.75
N TYR A 6 -41.63 -42.60 19.05
CA TYR A 6 -41.11 -41.35 19.60
C TYR A 6 -39.57 -41.26 19.57
N ARG A 7 -38.86 -42.42 19.60
CA ARG A 7 -37.39 -42.42 19.50
C ARG A 7 -36.86 -42.11 18.10
N GLN A 8 -37.61 -42.49 17.07
CA GLN A 8 -37.19 -42.18 15.69
C GLN A 8 -37.46 -40.74 15.30
N LEU A 9 -38.51 -40.13 15.82
CA LEU A 9 -38.80 -38.71 15.60
C LEU A 9 -37.82 -37.78 16.32
N ALA A 10 -37.34 -38.17 17.51
CA ALA A 10 -36.33 -37.39 18.23
C ALA A 10 -34.94 -37.43 17.55
N LEU A 11 -34.58 -38.58 16.96
CA LEU A 11 -33.31 -38.70 16.21
C LEU A 11 -33.34 -37.96 14.89
N LEU A 12 -34.49 -37.90 14.22
CA LEU A 12 -34.62 -37.13 12.97
C LEU A 12 -34.57 -35.62 13.22
N SER A 13 -35.15 -35.15 14.32
CA SER A 13 -35.13 -33.72 14.68
C SER A 13 -33.73 -33.21 15.08
N THR A 14 -32.94 -34.04 15.77
CA THR A 14 -31.56 -33.69 16.14
C THR A 14 -30.61 -33.69 14.95
N VAL A 15 -30.78 -34.59 13.97
CA VAL A 15 -29.97 -34.59 12.75
C VAL A 15 -30.30 -33.40 11.87
N ILE A 16 -31.58 -33.02 11.75
CA ILE A 16 -31.99 -31.84 10.98
C ILE A 16 -31.49 -30.55 11.65
N SER A 17 -31.55 -30.44 12.98
CA SER A 17 -31.00 -29.28 13.71
C SER A 17 -29.48 -29.18 13.57
N LEU A 18 -28.74 -30.30 13.55
CA LEU A 18 -27.32 -30.32 13.38
C LEU A 18 -26.94 -29.93 11.93
N LEU A 19 -27.71 -30.36 10.93
CA LEU A 19 -27.47 -30.00 9.54
C LEU A 19 -27.76 -28.53 9.26
N VAL A 20 -28.77 -27.94 9.89
CA VAL A 20 -29.09 -26.49 9.77
C VAL A 20 -28.03 -25.63 10.46
N VAL A 21 -27.47 -26.07 11.59
CA VAL A 21 -26.37 -25.36 12.27
C VAL A 21 -25.07 -25.38 11.44
N VAL A 22 -24.78 -26.52 10.79
CA VAL A 22 -23.58 -26.61 9.91
C VAL A 22 -23.73 -25.75 8.65
N VAL A 23 -24.96 -25.63 8.10
CA VAL A 23 -25.22 -24.76 6.94
C VAL A 23 -25.19 -23.28 7.34
N LEU A 24 -25.64 -22.92 8.55
CA LEU A 24 -25.58 -21.53 9.04
C LEU A 24 -24.16 -21.07 9.46
N LEU A 25 -23.27 -22.00 9.77
CA LEU A 25 -21.85 -21.68 10.05
C LEU A 25 -20.99 -21.56 8.78
N GLY A 26 -21.52 -21.97 7.62
CA GLY A 26 -20.83 -21.89 6.32
C GLY A 26 -21.11 -20.63 5.49
N ILE A 27 -21.98 -19.72 5.96
CA ILE A 27 -22.42 -18.53 5.16
C ILE A 27 -21.95 -17.21 5.79
N SER A 28 -20.90 -17.19 6.56
CA SER A 28 -20.39 -15.96 7.18
C SER A 28 -18.99 -15.55 6.72
N ALA A 29 -18.60 -15.89 5.51
CA ALA A 29 -17.32 -15.47 4.95
C ALA A 29 -17.49 -14.68 3.65
N GLU A 30 -18.62 -13.98 3.46
CA GLU A 30 -18.80 -13.14 2.27
C GLU A 30 -19.16 -11.71 2.68
N ASN A 31 -18.30 -10.80 2.19
CA ASN A 31 -18.43 -9.35 2.25
C ASN A 31 -18.13 -8.69 3.60
N ALA A 32 -16.96 -8.91 4.16
CA ALA A 32 -16.35 -7.83 4.92
C ALA A 32 -16.01 -6.73 3.91
N GLU A 33 -16.90 -5.75 3.75
CA GLU A 33 -16.55 -4.52 3.03
C GLU A 33 -15.25 -3.99 3.64
N ALA A 34 -14.28 -3.67 2.78
CA ALA A 34 -13.01 -3.13 3.24
C ALA A 34 -13.30 -1.83 3.99
N GLN A 35 -13.20 -1.88 5.32
CA GLN A 35 -13.44 -0.70 6.15
C GLN A 35 -12.25 0.22 6.08
N ALA A 36 -12.54 1.52 5.92
CA ALA A 36 -11.52 2.56 5.99
C ALA A 36 -10.81 2.50 7.35
N GLN A 37 -9.49 2.50 7.32
CA GLN A 37 -8.64 2.57 8.50
C GLN A 37 -7.87 3.88 8.47
N PHE A 38 -7.93 4.63 9.57
CA PHE A 38 -7.22 5.92 9.70
C PHE A 38 -5.89 5.78 10.45
N GLY A 39 -5.61 4.59 10.96
CA GLY A 39 -4.48 4.32 11.85
C GLY A 39 -4.68 4.95 13.24
N THR A 40 -3.74 4.65 14.12
CA THR A 40 -3.76 5.15 15.49
C THR A 40 -2.38 5.69 15.88
N ASN A 41 -2.36 6.49 16.96
CA ASN A 41 -1.11 6.94 17.58
C ASN A 41 -0.15 7.67 16.63
N TRP A 42 -0.67 8.59 15.84
CA TRP A 42 0.16 9.47 15.04
C TRP A 42 0.75 10.60 15.88
N THR A 43 1.99 10.92 15.59
CA THR A 43 2.67 12.11 16.12
C THR A 43 2.87 13.08 14.98
N GLY A 44 2.36 14.31 15.11
CA GLY A 44 2.54 15.40 14.16
C GLY A 44 3.53 16.43 14.72
N GLN A 45 4.59 16.71 13.97
CA GLN A 45 5.57 17.76 14.23
C GLN A 45 5.35 18.91 13.24
N PHE A 46 5.22 20.14 13.74
CA PHE A 46 4.94 21.33 12.94
C PHE A 46 6.16 22.23 12.83
N PHE A 47 6.29 22.88 11.67
CA PHE A 47 7.38 23.81 11.33
C PHE A 47 6.79 25.08 10.74
N ASN A 48 7.30 26.25 11.12
CA ASN A 48 6.94 27.54 10.50
C ASN A 48 7.79 27.80 9.24
N SER A 49 7.80 26.82 8.34
CA SER A 49 8.46 26.82 7.04
C SER A 49 7.70 25.92 6.08
N THR A 50 7.86 26.10 4.79
CA THR A 50 7.15 25.31 3.75
C THR A 50 7.91 24.06 3.30
N ASP A 51 9.05 23.75 3.90
CA ASP A 51 9.96 22.69 3.46
C ASP A 51 10.42 21.75 4.60
N LEU A 52 9.74 21.80 5.77
CA LEU A 52 10.10 21.05 6.97
C LEU A 52 11.45 21.45 7.57
N SER A 53 11.97 22.61 7.21
CA SER A 53 13.23 23.13 7.76
C SER A 53 13.02 23.87 9.07
N GLY A 54 14.13 24.11 9.78
CA GLY A 54 14.11 24.80 11.06
C GLY A 54 13.76 23.90 12.24
N SER A 55 13.39 24.53 13.35
CA SER A 55 13.04 23.83 14.58
C SER A 55 11.58 23.40 14.54
N VAL A 56 11.27 22.26 15.17
CA VAL A 56 9.90 21.86 15.47
C VAL A 56 9.31 22.89 16.45
N VAL A 57 8.25 23.58 16.04
CA VAL A 57 7.57 24.61 16.86
C VAL A 57 6.46 24.01 17.71
N SER A 58 5.88 22.89 17.28
CA SER A 58 4.86 22.16 18.04
C SER A 58 4.90 20.66 17.74
N THR A 59 4.55 19.85 18.72
CA THR A 59 4.32 18.41 18.55
C THR A 59 2.94 18.08 19.10
N GLN A 60 2.12 17.42 18.26
CA GLN A 60 0.74 17.07 18.59
C GLN A 60 0.52 15.55 18.43
N SER A 61 -0.39 14.98 19.21
CA SER A 61 -0.78 13.58 19.14
C SER A 61 -2.15 13.44 18.45
N TYR A 62 -2.24 12.47 17.54
CA TYR A 62 -3.46 12.15 16.79
C TYR A 62 -3.81 10.67 17.02
N PRO A 63 -4.45 10.33 18.16
CA PRO A 63 -4.68 8.94 18.55
C PRO A 63 -5.65 8.19 17.63
N SER A 64 -6.54 8.91 16.93
CA SER A 64 -7.61 8.33 16.09
C SER A 64 -7.37 8.51 14.57
N GLY A 65 -6.12 8.81 14.18
CA GLY A 65 -5.79 9.04 12.78
C GLY A 65 -5.70 10.50 12.37
N ILE A 66 -5.32 10.73 11.12
CA ILE A 66 -5.20 12.06 10.53
C ILE A 66 -6.49 12.36 9.78
N ASN A 67 -7.30 13.26 10.33
CA ASN A 67 -8.51 13.79 9.72
C ASN A 67 -8.67 15.24 10.18
N GLN A 68 -7.89 16.13 9.56
CA GLN A 68 -7.78 17.52 9.97
C GLN A 68 -8.33 18.45 8.89
N ASN A 69 -9.07 19.44 9.33
CA ASN A 69 -9.48 20.58 8.52
C ASN A 69 -9.29 21.84 9.40
N TRP A 70 -8.19 22.53 9.16
CA TRP A 70 -7.89 23.76 9.89
C TRP A 70 -8.53 25.00 9.26
N GLY A 71 -9.04 24.88 8.02
CA GLY A 71 -9.57 26.02 7.26
C GLY A 71 -8.46 27.05 7.04
N THR A 72 -8.76 28.31 7.26
CA THR A 72 -7.81 29.43 7.22
C THR A 72 -7.14 29.69 8.58
N SER A 73 -7.21 28.75 9.51
CA SER A 73 -6.70 28.93 10.87
C SER A 73 -5.45 28.09 11.11
N SER A 74 -4.62 28.53 12.05
CA SER A 74 -3.46 27.78 12.49
C SER A 74 -3.82 26.43 13.10
N PRO A 75 -3.05 25.35 12.84
CA PRO A 75 -3.15 24.09 13.60
C PRO A 75 -2.98 24.25 15.10
N VAL A 76 -2.15 25.21 15.54
CA VAL A 76 -1.89 25.56 16.95
C VAL A 76 -1.78 27.07 17.05
N PRO A 77 -2.88 27.79 17.32
CA PRO A 77 -2.91 29.24 17.31
C PRO A 77 -1.83 29.89 18.18
N GLY A 78 -1.12 30.87 17.62
CA GLY A 78 -0.04 31.57 18.30
C GLY A 78 1.31 30.83 18.35
N VAL A 79 1.37 29.58 17.83
CA VAL A 79 2.59 28.78 17.82
C VAL A 79 2.96 28.37 16.40
N VAL A 80 2.01 27.83 15.64
CA VAL A 80 2.17 27.49 14.22
C VAL A 80 1.58 28.64 13.40
N ASN A 81 2.17 28.97 12.31
CA ASN A 81 1.62 29.97 11.38
C ASN A 81 0.25 29.53 10.85
N GLU A 82 -0.59 30.48 10.42
CA GLU A 82 -1.83 30.19 9.69
C GLU A 82 -1.54 29.73 8.28
N ASP A 83 -0.60 30.41 7.60
CA ASP A 83 -0.06 30.09 6.27
C ASP A 83 1.43 29.82 6.36
N ASN A 84 2.02 29.25 5.29
CA ASN A 84 3.46 28.98 5.18
C ASN A 84 4.00 28.14 6.34
N PHE A 85 3.33 27.03 6.60
CA PHE A 85 3.79 26.03 7.55
C PHE A 85 3.89 24.65 6.89
N SER A 86 4.59 23.77 7.53
CA SER A 86 4.64 22.35 7.15
C SER A 86 4.53 21.45 8.36
N ALA A 87 4.19 20.20 8.14
CA ALA A 87 4.08 19.22 9.19
C ALA A 87 4.58 17.85 8.75
N ARG A 88 5.15 17.10 9.70
CA ARG A 88 5.50 15.70 9.53
C ARG A 88 4.69 14.86 10.51
N PHE A 89 3.91 13.93 9.98
CA PHE A 89 3.16 12.96 10.75
C PHE A 89 3.82 11.59 10.62
N GLU A 90 4.04 10.92 11.75
CA GLU A 90 4.64 9.59 11.77
C GLU A 90 3.82 8.66 12.66
N SER A 91 3.69 7.42 12.24
CA SER A 91 3.09 6.34 13.02
C SER A 91 3.63 4.99 12.59
N ILE A 92 3.62 4.03 13.52
CA ILE A 92 3.90 2.62 13.24
C ILE A 92 2.56 1.89 13.25
N GLN A 93 2.23 1.24 12.15
CA GLN A 93 0.96 0.53 11.96
C GLN A 93 1.21 -0.95 11.68
N LEU A 94 0.33 -1.81 12.18
CA LEU A 94 0.35 -3.24 11.91
C LEU A 94 -0.54 -3.54 10.70
N PHE A 95 0.05 -4.18 9.69
CA PHE A 95 -0.66 -4.64 8.49
C PHE A 95 -0.64 -6.16 8.39
N GLY A 96 -1.71 -6.73 7.82
CA GLY A 96 -1.67 -8.08 7.27
C GLY A 96 -0.94 -8.11 5.92
N GLU A 97 -0.53 -9.28 5.46
CA GLU A 97 -0.06 -9.42 4.08
C GLU A 97 -1.20 -9.12 3.10
N GLY A 98 -0.95 -8.28 2.09
CA GLY A 98 -1.97 -7.96 1.10
C GLY A 98 -1.69 -6.69 0.31
N VAL A 99 -2.66 -6.34 -0.54
CA VAL A 99 -2.67 -5.09 -1.28
C VAL A 99 -3.61 -4.11 -0.59
N TYR A 100 -3.11 -2.91 -0.36
CA TYR A 100 -3.84 -1.83 0.28
C TYR A 100 -4.01 -0.65 -0.68
N GLU A 101 -5.20 -0.07 -0.73
CA GLU A 101 -5.42 1.23 -1.34
C GLU A 101 -5.30 2.29 -0.26
N PHE A 102 -4.40 3.24 -0.47
CA PHE A 102 -4.21 4.41 0.36
C PHE A 102 -4.90 5.61 -0.29
N VAL A 103 -5.58 6.40 0.54
CA VAL A 103 -6.31 7.59 0.12
C VAL A 103 -5.82 8.75 0.97
N VAL A 104 -5.34 9.80 0.31
CA VAL A 104 -4.95 11.04 0.97
C VAL A 104 -5.66 12.21 0.32
N ALA A 105 -6.32 13.03 1.14
CA ALA A 105 -6.86 14.31 0.70
C ALA A 105 -6.06 15.42 1.37
N SER A 106 -5.55 16.37 0.61
CA SER A 106 -4.79 17.50 1.14
C SER A 106 -5.09 18.79 0.39
N ASP A 107 -5.05 19.85 1.13
CA ASP A 107 -5.00 21.25 0.75
C ASP A 107 -3.90 21.87 1.64
N ASP A 108 -2.73 22.22 1.23
CA ASP A 108 -2.09 22.12 -0.08
C ASP A 108 -1.40 20.77 -0.35
N GLY A 109 -0.06 20.74 -0.24
CA GLY A 109 0.79 19.67 -0.74
C GLY A 109 1.05 18.55 0.26
N VAL A 110 1.28 17.34 -0.26
CA VAL A 110 1.55 16.16 0.56
C VAL A 110 2.58 15.24 -0.08
N ARG A 111 3.38 14.58 0.76
CA ARG A 111 4.17 13.38 0.43
C ARG A 111 3.81 12.26 1.37
N VAL A 112 3.81 11.04 0.85
CA VAL A 112 3.58 9.84 1.66
C VAL A 112 4.77 8.90 1.51
N PHE A 113 5.25 8.40 2.65
CA PHE A 113 6.30 7.40 2.72
C PHE A 113 5.80 6.18 3.49
N ILE A 114 6.17 5.00 3.01
CA ILE A 114 5.99 3.74 3.71
C ILE A 114 7.38 3.11 3.86
N ASP A 115 7.80 2.78 5.07
CA ASP A 115 9.13 2.26 5.41
C ASP A 115 10.27 3.12 4.82
N ASN A 116 10.12 4.45 4.93
CA ASN A 116 11.00 5.46 4.35
C ASN A 116 11.09 5.48 2.81
N VAL A 117 10.25 4.71 2.11
CA VAL A 117 10.13 4.75 0.66
C VAL A 117 9.07 5.76 0.28
N LEU A 118 9.41 6.75 -0.56
CA LEU A 118 8.46 7.73 -1.10
C LEU A 118 7.50 7.02 -2.07
N VAL A 119 6.22 6.96 -1.74
CA VAL A 119 5.17 6.28 -2.52
C VAL A 119 4.22 7.27 -3.22
N LEU A 120 4.09 8.48 -2.69
CA LEU A 120 3.34 9.58 -3.31
C LEU A 120 4.09 10.89 -3.11
N ASP A 121 4.26 11.68 -4.19
CA ASP A 121 4.82 13.04 -4.12
C ASP A 121 3.89 14.04 -4.83
N ARG A 122 3.27 14.90 -4.03
CA ARG A 122 2.40 16.01 -4.41
C ARG A 122 2.71 17.26 -3.59
N PHE A 123 3.98 17.47 -3.28
CA PHE A 123 4.45 18.56 -2.39
C PHE A 123 4.51 19.90 -3.12
N ILE A 124 3.34 20.37 -3.56
CA ILE A 124 3.14 21.61 -4.34
C ILE A 124 1.85 22.29 -3.87
N GLY A 125 1.72 23.60 -4.12
CA GLY A 125 0.48 24.34 -3.86
C GLY A 125 -0.66 23.82 -4.74
N ARG A 126 -1.81 23.52 -4.11
CA ARG A 126 -3.00 23.02 -4.79
C ARG A 126 -4.23 23.15 -3.89
N VAL A 127 -5.40 23.26 -4.48
CA VAL A 127 -6.68 23.16 -3.77
C VAL A 127 -6.93 21.74 -3.27
N LEU A 128 -7.87 21.55 -2.35
CA LEU A 128 -8.23 20.26 -1.79
C LEU A 128 -8.37 19.20 -2.88
N THR A 129 -7.47 18.26 -2.89
CA THR A 129 -7.36 17.19 -3.89
C THR A 129 -7.21 15.85 -3.20
N THR A 130 -7.90 14.84 -3.72
CA THR A 130 -7.77 13.45 -3.24
C THR A 130 -6.92 12.64 -4.19
N ASP A 131 -5.81 12.11 -3.69
CA ASP A 131 -4.96 11.14 -4.37
C ASP A 131 -5.23 9.73 -3.85
N ARG A 132 -5.05 8.74 -4.73
CA ARG A 132 -5.15 7.31 -4.41
C ARG A 132 -3.95 6.58 -5.00
N PHE A 133 -3.44 5.63 -4.26
CA PHE A 133 -2.38 4.73 -4.73
C PHE A 133 -2.51 3.37 -4.05
N GLN A 134 -1.96 2.35 -4.69
CA GLN A 134 -1.98 0.99 -4.16
C GLN A 134 -0.56 0.57 -3.79
N GLN A 135 -0.44 -0.16 -2.68
CA GLN A 135 0.81 -0.70 -2.19
C GLN A 135 0.62 -2.12 -1.67
N SER A 136 1.48 -3.03 -2.10
CA SER A 136 1.57 -4.36 -1.49
C SER A 136 2.40 -4.24 -0.21
N LEU A 137 1.86 -4.75 0.90
CA LEU A 137 2.54 -4.80 2.18
C LEU A 137 2.66 -6.25 2.66
N THR A 138 3.76 -6.56 3.31
CA THR A 138 3.95 -7.81 4.03
C THR A 138 3.20 -7.78 5.35
N ALA A 139 2.99 -8.94 5.97
CA ALA A 139 2.51 -8.96 7.34
C ALA A 139 3.58 -8.41 8.30
N GLY A 140 3.17 -7.54 9.20
CA GLY A 140 4.07 -6.94 10.19
C GLY A 140 3.83 -5.45 10.41
N THR A 141 4.75 -4.83 11.13
CA THR A 141 4.72 -3.40 11.40
C THR A 141 5.40 -2.62 10.28
N HIS A 142 4.75 -1.56 9.81
CA HIS A 142 5.26 -0.64 8.81
C HIS A 142 5.27 0.77 9.37
N ILE A 143 6.28 1.55 9.02
CA ILE A 143 6.39 2.97 9.37
C ILE A 143 5.70 3.79 8.29
N LEU A 144 4.65 4.50 8.67
CA LEU A 144 3.99 5.47 7.81
C LEU A 144 4.48 6.87 8.19
N ARG A 145 4.91 7.64 7.18
CA ARG A 145 5.27 9.06 7.34
C ARG A 145 4.56 9.87 6.28
N ILE A 146 3.92 10.96 6.71
CA ILE A 146 3.24 11.92 5.85
C ILE A 146 3.89 13.27 6.08
N GLU A 147 4.33 13.90 5.02
CA GLU A 147 4.82 15.27 5.02
C GLU A 147 3.80 16.13 4.32
N TYR A 148 3.39 17.20 5.00
CA TYR A 148 2.35 18.13 4.58
C TYR A 148 2.94 19.54 4.47
N VAL A 149 2.44 20.32 3.53
CA VAL A 149 2.77 21.73 3.40
C VAL A 149 1.50 22.53 3.13
N GLU A 150 1.41 23.66 3.81
CA GLU A 150 0.43 24.71 3.60
C GLU A 150 1.15 25.97 3.14
N PHE A 151 0.72 26.52 2.00
CA PHE A 151 1.25 27.77 1.50
C PHE A 151 0.34 28.95 1.81
N ILE A 152 -0.96 28.85 1.50
CA ILE A 152 -1.92 29.93 1.66
C ILE A 152 -3.36 29.43 1.64
N ASP A 153 -4.25 30.09 2.37
CA ASP A 153 -5.69 29.93 2.42
C ASP A 153 -6.19 28.73 3.23
N GLN A 154 -6.61 27.66 2.57
CA GLN A 154 -7.29 26.53 3.21
C GLN A 154 -6.32 25.39 3.50
N ALA A 155 -6.23 25.00 4.76
CA ALA A 155 -5.39 23.92 5.23
C ALA A 155 -6.22 22.68 5.61
N ALA A 156 -5.96 21.54 4.98
CA ALA A 156 -6.64 20.29 5.30
C ALA A 156 -5.76 19.08 4.99
N LEU A 157 -5.84 18.05 5.83
CA LEU A 157 -5.16 16.78 5.62
C LEU A 157 -5.98 15.62 6.16
N GLN A 158 -6.31 14.65 5.28
CA GLN A 158 -6.92 13.37 5.65
C GLN A 158 -6.08 12.23 5.10
N PHE A 159 -5.94 11.15 5.86
CA PHE A 159 -5.23 9.95 5.43
C PHE A 159 -5.94 8.70 5.92
N GLN A 160 -6.17 7.76 5.02
CA GLN A 160 -6.81 6.48 5.33
C GLN A 160 -6.37 5.40 4.35
N TRP A 161 -6.62 4.14 4.68
CA TRP A 161 -6.36 3.01 3.78
C TRP A 161 -7.42 1.92 3.91
N PHE A 162 -7.47 1.06 2.90
CA PHE A 162 -8.35 -0.10 2.83
C PHE A 162 -7.53 -1.30 2.36
N GLN A 163 -7.71 -2.46 2.97
CA GLN A 163 -7.20 -3.68 2.38
C GLN A 163 -8.13 -4.10 1.23
N ILE A 164 -7.60 -4.12 0.00
CA ILE A 164 -8.37 -4.47 -1.20
C ILE A 164 -8.14 -5.90 -1.66
N SER A 165 -7.07 -6.55 -1.18
CA SER A 165 -6.78 -7.96 -1.39
C SER A 165 -5.99 -8.47 -0.20
N ALA A 166 -6.50 -9.50 0.44
CA ALA A 166 -5.71 -10.25 1.42
C ALA A 166 -4.63 -11.06 0.68
N GLY A 167 -3.40 -11.06 1.20
CA GLY A 167 -2.40 -12.02 0.74
C GLY A 167 -2.94 -13.43 0.94
N ILE A 168 -2.80 -14.28 -0.07
CA ILE A 168 -3.01 -15.71 0.14
C ILE A 168 -1.87 -16.14 1.04
N ALA A 169 -2.15 -16.40 2.32
CA ALA A 169 -1.17 -16.99 3.22
C ALA A 169 -0.65 -18.26 2.53
N THR A 170 0.60 -18.23 2.09
CA THR A 170 1.25 -19.44 1.58
C THR A 170 1.21 -20.43 2.74
N PRO A 171 0.54 -21.60 2.63
CA PRO A 171 0.51 -22.55 3.73
C PRO A 171 1.96 -22.85 4.07
N THR A 172 2.35 -22.59 5.33
CA THR A 172 3.66 -22.98 5.85
C THR A 172 3.82 -24.47 5.57
N PRO A 173 4.78 -24.93 4.79
CA PRO A 173 4.94 -26.35 4.54
C PRO A 173 5.17 -27.02 5.89
N PHE A 174 4.28 -27.93 6.28
CA PHE A 174 4.56 -28.85 7.38
C PHE A 174 5.92 -29.49 7.10
N GLY A 175 6.84 -29.34 8.05
CA GLY A 175 8.22 -29.73 7.90
C GLY A 175 8.41 -31.14 7.36
N PHE A 176 8.81 -31.23 6.11
CA PHE A 176 9.43 -32.43 5.59
C PHE A 176 10.91 -32.37 5.93
N VAL A 177 11.37 -33.41 6.61
CA VAL A 177 12.79 -33.66 6.88
C VAL A 177 13.54 -33.59 5.54
N ALA A 178 14.55 -32.72 5.47
CA ALA A 178 15.32 -32.48 4.25
C ALA A 178 15.96 -33.78 3.75
N SER A 179 15.55 -34.21 2.55
CA SER A 179 16.33 -35.16 1.75
C SER A 179 17.49 -34.39 1.09
N PRO A 180 18.65 -35.01 0.87
CA PRO A 180 19.86 -34.28 0.46
C PRO A 180 19.68 -33.58 -0.86
N THR A 181 19.99 -32.30 -0.86
CA THR A 181 19.87 -31.34 -1.93
C THR A 181 20.78 -31.71 -3.10
N VAL A 182 20.19 -32.09 -4.22
CA VAL A 182 20.88 -31.96 -5.52
C VAL A 182 20.68 -30.49 -5.96
N ASN A 183 21.79 -29.80 -6.04
CA ASN A 183 21.85 -28.40 -6.48
C ASN A 183 21.36 -28.31 -7.95
N PRO A 184 20.19 -27.75 -8.26
CA PRO A 184 19.79 -27.59 -9.66
C PRO A 184 20.66 -26.52 -10.29
N THR A 185 21.39 -26.87 -11.31
CA THR A 185 22.02 -25.92 -12.23
C THR A 185 20.91 -25.11 -12.87
N ILE A 186 20.72 -23.84 -12.44
CA ILE A 186 19.77 -22.91 -13.03
C ILE A 186 20.27 -22.54 -14.43
N THR A 187 19.68 -23.15 -15.44
CA THR A 187 19.80 -22.67 -16.81
C THR A 187 19.03 -21.35 -16.88
N PRO A 188 19.63 -20.24 -17.37
CA PRO A 188 18.89 -18.98 -17.50
C PRO A 188 17.70 -19.20 -18.42
N THR A 189 16.51 -19.06 -17.89
CA THR A 189 15.26 -19.13 -18.69
C THR A 189 15.26 -17.94 -19.63
N ALA A 190 15.28 -18.19 -20.93
CA ALA A 190 15.15 -17.15 -21.95
C ALA A 190 13.85 -16.37 -21.75
N LEU A 191 13.91 -15.04 -22.00
CA LEU A 191 12.71 -14.20 -22.02
C LEU A 191 11.65 -14.84 -22.92
N PRO A 192 10.38 -14.90 -22.50
CA PRO A 192 9.32 -15.32 -23.39
C PRO A 192 9.33 -14.45 -24.66
N PRO A 193 9.07 -15.02 -25.84
CA PRO A 193 9.05 -14.26 -27.08
C PRO A 193 8.01 -13.14 -26.98
N ILE A 194 8.38 -11.93 -27.41
CA ILE A 194 7.47 -10.79 -27.45
C ILE A 194 6.36 -11.07 -28.45
N PRO A 195 5.08 -11.01 -28.05
CA PRO A 195 3.96 -11.27 -28.95
C PRO A 195 3.97 -10.32 -30.16
N PRO A 196 3.60 -10.79 -31.36
CA PRO A 196 3.44 -9.92 -32.51
C PRO A 196 2.47 -8.75 -32.21
N GLY A 197 2.88 -7.53 -32.55
CA GLY A 197 2.07 -6.33 -32.29
C GLY A 197 2.16 -5.75 -30.85
N ALA A 198 2.89 -6.37 -29.94
CA ALA A 198 3.13 -5.80 -28.61
C ALA A 198 3.99 -4.53 -28.71
N GLN A 199 3.68 -3.54 -27.86
CA GLN A 199 4.53 -2.35 -27.74
C GLN A 199 5.87 -2.73 -27.11
N THR A 200 6.95 -2.22 -27.70
CA THR A 200 8.31 -2.49 -27.23
C THR A 200 9.10 -1.21 -26.97
N ALA A 201 10.06 -1.27 -26.05
CA ALA A 201 11.03 -0.22 -25.81
C ALA A 201 12.44 -0.81 -25.91
N THR A 202 13.32 -0.14 -26.66
CA THR A 202 14.73 -0.50 -26.81
C THR A 202 15.62 0.56 -26.20
N VAL A 203 16.63 0.15 -25.44
CA VAL A 203 17.63 1.06 -24.86
C VAL A 203 18.61 1.50 -25.95
N ILE A 204 18.54 2.76 -26.38
CA ILE A 204 19.34 3.28 -27.49
C ILE A 204 20.47 4.22 -27.09
N GLN A 205 20.30 5.02 -26.04
CA GLN A 205 21.26 6.06 -25.67
C GLN A 205 22.14 5.68 -24.48
N ALA A 206 21.55 5.16 -23.39
CA ALA A 206 22.30 4.81 -22.20
C ALA A 206 23.02 3.46 -22.37
N SER A 207 24.25 3.36 -21.87
CA SER A 207 24.95 2.05 -21.82
C SER A 207 24.25 1.07 -20.86
N VAL A 208 23.71 1.60 -19.74
CA VAL A 208 22.96 0.87 -18.74
C VAL A 208 21.87 1.77 -18.17
N LEU A 209 20.63 1.25 -18.07
CA LEU A 209 19.53 1.86 -17.33
C LEU A 209 19.21 1.04 -16.09
N ARG A 210 18.88 1.72 -15.00
CA ARG A 210 18.39 1.09 -13.78
C ARG A 210 16.91 0.79 -13.94
N VAL A 211 16.53 -0.45 -13.65
CA VAL A 211 15.12 -0.83 -13.48
C VAL A 211 14.76 -0.64 -12.02
N ARG A 212 13.68 0.06 -11.78
CA ARG A 212 13.21 0.41 -10.44
C ARG A 212 11.91 -0.28 -10.11
N SER A 213 11.65 -0.51 -8.83
CA SER A 213 10.42 -1.12 -8.34
C SER A 213 9.18 -0.24 -8.51
N ALA A 214 9.37 1.07 -8.73
CA ALA A 214 8.29 2.04 -8.91
C ALA A 214 8.76 3.23 -9.79
N PRO A 215 7.83 4.00 -10.37
CA PRO A 215 8.14 5.04 -11.37
C PRO A 215 8.63 6.37 -10.76
N TYR A 216 9.65 6.33 -9.91
CA TYR A 216 10.31 7.53 -9.37
C TYR A 216 11.81 7.28 -9.08
N LEU A 217 12.61 8.36 -9.02
CA LEU A 217 14.08 8.27 -8.94
C LEU A 217 14.61 7.63 -7.63
N GLY A 218 13.88 7.75 -6.53
CA GLY A 218 14.23 7.17 -5.23
C GLY A 218 13.86 5.69 -5.06
N ALA A 219 13.06 5.11 -5.99
CA ALA A 219 12.64 3.73 -5.89
C ALA A 219 13.81 2.75 -5.92
N GLN A 220 13.66 1.63 -5.24
CA GLN A 220 14.67 0.57 -5.19
C GLN A 220 15.06 0.10 -6.59
N THR A 221 16.36 -0.05 -6.83
CA THR A 221 16.85 -0.65 -8.07
C THR A 221 16.69 -2.16 -7.99
N ILE A 222 15.81 -2.73 -8.81
CA ILE A 222 15.50 -4.16 -8.89
C ILE A 222 16.19 -4.85 -10.06
N GLY A 223 16.88 -4.10 -10.92
CA GLY A 223 17.61 -4.65 -12.05
C GLY A 223 18.30 -3.58 -12.88
N ARG A 224 19.00 -4.04 -13.91
CA ARG A 224 19.69 -3.18 -14.88
C ARG A 224 19.48 -3.73 -16.27
N ILE A 225 19.22 -2.83 -17.23
CA ILE A 225 19.08 -3.15 -18.66
C ILE A 225 20.16 -2.42 -19.45
N ARG A 226 20.64 -3.04 -20.52
CA ARG A 226 21.77 -2.56 -21.29
C ARG A 226 21.35 -2.03 -22.66
N ARG A 227 22.19 -1.23 -23.26
CA ARG A 227 22.01 -0.75 -24.65
C ARG A 227 21.76 -1.93 -25.61
N GLY A 228 20.81 -1.76 -26.52
CA GLY A 228 20.41 -2.75 -27.51
C GLY A 228 19.40 -3.77 -27.03
N GLN A 229 19.12 -3.85 -25.71
CA GLN A 229 18.09 -4.74 -25.20
C GLN A 229 16.69 -4.16 -25.43
N THR A 230 15.79 -5.01 -25.90
CA THR A 230 14.38 -4.68 -26.17
C THR A 230 13.47 -5.43 -25.21
N TYR A 231 12.50 -4.72 -24.64
CA TYR A 231 11.55 -5.25 -23.68
C TYR A 231 10.12 -4.93 -24.11
N GLN A 232 9.18 -5.81 -23.76
CA GLN A 232 7.78 -5.51 -23.93
C GLN A 232 7.38 -4.43 -22.93
N VAL A 233 6.65 -3.42 -23.42
CA VAL A 233 6.06 -2.36 -22.60
C VAL A 233 4.65 -2.77 -22.21
N LEU A 234 4.39 -2.90 -20.91
CA LEU A 234 3.07 -3.24 -20.35
C LEU A 234 2.25 -1.99 -20.01
N GLY A 235 2.92 -0.84 -19.86
CA GLY A 235 2.28 0.43 -19.57
C GLY A 235 3.29 1.58 -19.50
N ARG A 236 2.78 2.80 -19.38
CA ARG A 236 3.58 4.00 -19.18
C ARG A 236 2.84 4.98 -18.28
N ASP A 237 3.59 5.85 -17.61
CA ASP A 237 3.00 6.98 -16.89
C ASP A 237 2.39 8.01 -17.87
N PRO A 238 1.47 8.88 -17.42
CA PRO A 238 0.82 9.87 -18.26
C PRO A 238 1.81 10.78 -19.01
N ASP A 239 2.94 11.11 -18.38
CA ASP A 239 3.97 11.99 -18.93
C ASP A 239 5.00 11.24 -19.80
N SER A 240 4.87 9.92 -19.93
CA SER A 240 5.80 9.04 -20.67
C SER A 240 7.26 9.13 -20.21
N ARG A 241 7.48 9.46 -18.94
CA ARG A 241 8.81 9.47 -18.31
C ARG A 241 9.22 8.12 -17.77
N TRP A 242 8.24 7.25 -17.51
CA TRP A 242 8.42 5.91 -16.98
C TRP A 242 7.68 4.88 -17.81
N PHE A 243 8.28 3.72 -17.98
CA PHE A 243 7.69 2.59 -18.70
C PHE A 243 7.66 1.36 -17.80
N LEU A 244 6.52 0.70 -17.71
CA LEU A 244 6.40 -0.61 -17.09
C LEU A 244 6.86 -1.67 -18.11
N LEU A 245 7.92 -2.39 -17.78
CA LEU A 245 8.52 -3.39 -18.63
C LEU A 245 8.25 -4.79 -18.12
N GLN A 246 8.02 -5.73 -19.05
CA GLN A 246 8.03 -7.14 -18.71
C GLN A 246 9.48 -7.61 -18.61
N LEU A 247 9.89 -7.98 -17.40
CA LEU A 247 11.17 -8.60 -17.13
C LEU A 247 10.99 -10.12 -17.04
N SER A 248 12.00 -10.90 -17.42
CA SER A 248 12.01 -12.32 -17.11
C SER A 248 12.17 -12.52 -15.61
N ASN A 249 11.56 -13.56 -15.05
CA ASN A 249 11.76 -13.96 -13.65
C ASN A 249 13.18 -14.50 -13.37
N ALA A 250 14.12 -14.32 -14.27
CA ALA A 250 15.53 -14.61 -14.05
C ALA A 250 16.09 -13.48 -13.17
N ASN A 251 16.36 -13.81 -11.94
CA ASN A 251 17.08 -12.97 -10.97
C ASN A 251 18.41 -12.49 -11.59
N PRO A 252 18.81 -11.22 -11.34
CA PRO A 252 20.04 -10.64 -11.87
C PRO A 252 21.30 -11.37 -11.39
#